data_fc786737e8a4c7988d620686f9ec64c4
#
_entry.id   fc786737e8a4c7988d620686f9ec64c4
#
_cell.length_a   1.000
_cell.length_b   1.000
_cell.length_c   1.000
_cell.angle_alpha   90.00
_cell.angle_beta   90.00
_cell.angle_gamma   90.00
#
_symmetry.space_group_name_H-M   'P 1'
#
loop_
_entity.id
_entity.type
_entity.pdbx_description
1 polymer ?
#
loop_
_entity_poly.entity_id
_entity_poly.type
_entity_poly.pdbx_seq_one_letter_code
_entity_poly.pdbx_strand_id
1 'polypeptide(L)'
;MDIRISNKIMIEIKNALRGQAADIARLIMTAMTDDCCLHFCEAGYGLEDFREMMTMLVERENSQYSYLNTLVAMDDDKLVGIAVSYDGGRLHALRQAFVQAAKECIGKDHSGMDDETQAGELYLDSLAIEPEYRRQGIARQLLKATKEKAEQMGLPCVGLLVDKGNPAGEKLYASVGFRYVNDSSWGGHLMKHLVL
;
A
#
# COMPACT_ATOMS: atom_id res chain seq x y z
N MET A 1 -13.96 -34.16 26.59
CA MET A 1 -13.13 -33.03 27.08
C MET A 1 -12.31 -32.59 25.89
N ASP A 2 -12.92 -31.70 25.03
CA ASP A 2 -12.27 -31.22 23.83
C ASP A 2 -11.26 -30.16 24.18
N ILE A 3 -9.97 -30.51 24.06
CA ILE A 3 -8.88 -29.55 24.12
C ILE A 3 -8.91 -28.77 22.81
N ARG A 4 -9.59 -27.62 22.78
CA ARG A 4 -9.39 -26.63 21.71
C ARG A 4 -7.98 -26.10 21.84
N ILE A 5 -7.07 -26.70 21.08
CA ILE A 5 -5.74 -26.11 20.84
C ILE A 5 -6.03 -24.83 20.08
N SER A 6 -6.00 -23.69 20.78
CA SER A 6 -5.96 -22.37 20.15
C SER A 6 -4.62 -22.30 19.41
N ASN A 7 -4.63 -22.63 18.12
CA ASN A 7 -3.49 -22.32 17.26
C ASN A 7 -3.32 -20.80 17.28
N LYS A 8 -2.39 -20.32 18.06
CA LYS A 8 -2.01 -18.91 18.07
C LYS A 8 -1.37 -18.64 16.71
N ILE A 9 -2.10 -17.96 15.85
CA ILE A 9 -1.60 -17.51 14.56
C ILE A 9 -0.31 -16.74 14.80
N MET A 10 0.79 -17.20 14.21
CA MET A 10 2.11 -16.59 14.38
C MET A 10 2.47 -15.82 13.10
N ILE A 11 2.10 -14.55 13.09
CA ILE A 11 2.36 -13.67 11.94
C ILE A 11 3.82 -13.26 11.92
N GLU A 12 4.47 -13.47 10.78
CA GLU A 12 5.81 -12.96 10.49
C GLU A 12 5.74 -11.82 9.48
N ILE A 13 6.45 -10.72 9.76
CA ILE A 13 6.62 -9.61 8.81
C ILE A 13 7.95 -9.79 8.09
N LYS A 14 7.89 -9.83 6.75
CA LYS A 14 9.05 -10.07 5.87
C LYS A 14 9.08 -9.07 4.72
N ASN A 15 10.25 -8.92 4.09
CA ASN A 15 10.32 -8.31 2.77
C ASN A 15 9.62 -9.22 1.75
N ALA A 16 8.88 -8.61 0.83
CA ALA A 16 8.21 -9.36 -0.22
C ALA A 16 9.21 -10.01 -1.19
N LEU A 17 8.77 -11.10 -1.80
CA LEU A 17 9.48 -11.76 -2.89
C LEU A 17 8.75 -11.50 -4.21
N ARG A 18 9.51 -11.44 -5.32
CA ARG A 18 8.93 -11.22 -6.66
C ARG A 18 7.81 -12.22 -7.01
N GLY A 19 7.95 -13.48 -6.59
CA GLY A 19 6.94 -14.52 -6.83
C GLY A 19 5.61 -14.31 -6.10
N GLN A 20 5.51 -13.32 -5.20
CA GLN A 20 4.28 -12.95 -4.48
C GLN A 20 3.50 -11.81 -5.19
N ALA A 21 3.92 -11.40 -6.38
CA ALA A 21 3.41 -10.21 -7.06
C ALA A 21 1.89 -10.23 -7.28
N ALA A 22 1.31 -11.37 -7.65
CA ALA A 22 -0.13 -11.48 -7.87
C ALA A 22 -0.94 -11.28 -6.58
N ASP A 23 -0.50 -11.83 -5.45
CA ASP A 23 -1.14 -11.65 -4.15
C ASP A 23 -0.99 -10.21 -3.65
N ILE A 24 0.18 -9.61 -3.84
CA ILE A 24 0.44 -8.21 -3.48
C ILE A 24 -0.45 -7.28 -4.30
N ALA A 25 -0.52 -7.46 -5.63
CA ALA A 25 -1.37 -6.66 -6.52
C ALA A 25 -2.85 -6.74 -6.10
N ARG A 26 -3.35 -7.92 -5.80
CA ARG A 26 -4.72 -8.14 -5.31
C ARG A 26 -4.98 -7.40 -3.99
N LEU A 27 -4.04 -7.41 -3.06
CA LEU A 27 -4.18 -6.68 -1.79
C LEU A 27 -4.06 -5.16 -1.96
N ILE A 28 -3.23 -4.66 -2.90
CA ILE A 28 -3.20 -3.24 -3.27
C ILE A 28 -4.60 -2.82 -3.78
N MET A 29 -5.20 -3.59 -4.70
CA MET A 29 -6.54 -3.33 -5.20
C MET A 29 -7.60 -3.36 -4.08
N THR A 30 -7.45 -4.24 -3.09
CA THR A 30 -8.31 -4.26 -1.91
C THR A 30 -8.20 -2.96 -1.08
N ALA A 31 -7.02 -2.36 -0.99
CA ALA A 31 -6.83 -1.06 -0.34
C ALA A 31 -7.43 0.10 -1.15
N MET A 32 -7.35 0.02 -2.49
CA MET A 32 -7.86 1.03 -3.41
C MET A 32 -9.39 1.01 -3.53
N THR A 33 -10.03 -0.12 -3.43
CA THR A 33 -11.42 -0.44 -3.81
C THR A 33 -11.63 -0.63 -5.32
N ASP A 34 -12.64 -1.43 -5.69
CA ASP A 34 -12.94 -1.72 -7.09
C ASP A 34 -13.31 -0.45 -7.89
N ASP A 35 -14.10 0.45 -7.29
CA ASP A 35 -14.50 1.71 -7.93
C ASP A 35 -13.28 2.60 -8.21
N CYS A 36 -12.34 2.66 -7.28
CA CYS A 36 -11.09 3.40 -7.46
C CYS A 36 -10.26 2.78 -8.60
N CYS A 37 -10.08 1.45 -8.61
CA CYS A 37 -9.34 0.75 -9.67
C CYS A 37 -9.98 1.01 -11.06
N LEU A 38 -11.31 0.94 -11.18
CA LEU A 38 -12.03 1.22 -12.41
C LEU A 38 -11.91 2.68 -12.85
N HIS A 39 -11.82 3.63 -11.91
CA HIS A 39 -11.61 5.04 -12.24
C HIS A 39 -10.25 5.27 -12.95
N PHE A 40 -9.25 4.44 -12.68
CA PHE A 40 -7.96 4.49 -13.37
C PHE A 40 -8.00 3.92 -14.79
N CYS A 41 -9.03 3.15 -15.16
CA CYS A 41 -9.14 2.54 -16.47
C CYS A 41 -9.85 3.46 -17.47
N GLU A 42 -9.49 3.37 -18.76
CA GLU A 42 -10.26 3.91 -19.86
C GLU A 42 -11.47 3.01 -20.16
N ALA A 43 -12.47 3.54 -20.83
CA ALA A 43 -13.66 2.78 -21.22
C ALA A 43 -13.27 1.54 -22.05
N GLY A 44 -13.79 0.38 -21.66
CA GLY A 44 -13.49 -0.92 -22.29
C GLY A 44 -12.48 -1.79 -21.56
N TYR A 45 -11.80 -1.23 -20.54
CA TYR A 45 -10.92 -1.97 -19.62
C TYR A 45 -11.62 -2.22 -18.30
N GLY A 46 -11.22 -3.29 -17.59
CA GLY A 46 -11.84 -3.71 -16.34
C GLY A 46 -10.85 -4.03 -15.22
N LEU A 47 -11.38 -4.56 -14.13
CA LEU A 47 -10.58 -4.94 -12.95
C LEU A 47 -9.50 -5.99 -13.26
N GLU A 48 -9.75 -6.88 -14.24
CA GLU A 48 -8.77 -7.89 -14.62
C GLU A 48 -7.58 -7.26 -15.33
N ASP A 49 -7.80 -6.33 -16.28
CA ASP A 49 -6.72 -5.61 -16.95
C ASP A 49 -5.91 -4.79 -15.94
N PHE A 50 -6.58 -4.15 -14.98
CA PHE A 50 -5.93 -3.42 -13.90
C PHE A 50 -5.10 -4.36 -13.01
N ARG A 51 -5.61 -5.54 -12.66
CA ARG A 51 -4.92 -6.55 -11.85
C ARG A 51 -3.66 -7.06 -12.55
N GLU A 52 -3.74 -7.36 -13.84
CA GLU A 52 -2.59 -7.80 -14.62
C GLU A 52 -1.51 -6.74 -14.69
N MET A 53 -1.91 -5.47 -14.95
CA MET A 53 -1.01 -4.33 -14.92
C MET A 53 -0.33 -4.17 -13.56
N MET A 54 -1.10 -4.22 -12.47
CA MET A 54 -0.55 -4.09 -11.11
C MET A 54 0.40 -5.24 -10.77
N THR A 55 0.10 -6.47 -11.18
CA THR A 55 0.99 -7.62 -10.98
C THR A 55 2.34 -7.36 -11.67
N MET A 56 2.32 -6.91 -12.92
CA MET A 56 3.52 -6.55 -13.65
C MET A 56 4.30 -5.40 -12.98
N LEU A 57 3.62 -4.41 -12.43
CA LEU A 57 4.26 -3.30 -11.70
C LEU A 57 4.91 -3.75 -10.40
N VAL A 58 4.31 -4.70 -9.68
CA VAL A 58 4.89 -5.28 -8.47
C VAL A 58 6.15 -6.08 -8.79
N GLU A 59 6.21 -6.78 -9.91
CA GLU A 59 7.40 -7.52 -10.35
C GLU A 59 8.59 -6.65 -10.75
N ARG A 60 8.36 -5.36 -11.08
CA ARG A 60 9.42 -4.41 -11.48
C ARG A 60 10.16 -3.86 -10.27
N GLU A 61 11.47 -3.62 -10.40
CA GLU A 61 12.27 -3.00 -9.34
C GLU A 61 12.15 -1.47 -9.32
N ASN A 62 11.80 -0.86 -10.46
CA ASN A 62 11.71 0.59 -10.66
C ASN A 62 10.27 1.13 -10.58
N SER A 63 9.39 0.45 -9.90
CA SER A 63 7.98 0.85 -9.70
C SER A 63 7.76 1.28 -8.25
N GLN A 64 6.86 2.25 -8.02
CA GLN A 64 6.39 2.59 -6.67
C GLN A 64 5.75 1.36 -5.98
N TYR A 65 5.09 0.50 -6.74
CA TYR A 65 4.44 -0.74 -6.28
C TYR A 65 5.36 -1.96 -6.21
N SER A 66 6.66 -1.80 -6.49
CA SER A 66 7.65 -2.88 -6.51
C SER A 66 7.56 -3.78 -5.28
N TYR A 67 7.79 -5.09 -5.47
CA TYR A 67 8.00 -6.03 -4.35
C TYR A 67 9.13 -5.58 -3.42
N LEU A 68 10.14 -4.85 -3.92
CA LEU A 68 11.22 -4.27 -3.10
C LEU A 68 10.72 -3.17 -2.15
N ASN A 69 9.60 -2.56 -2.46
CA ASN A 69 8.95 -1.54 -1.65
C ASN A 69 7.94 -2.12 -0.66
N THR A 70 7.71 -3.44 -0.69
CA THR A 70 6.61 -4.10 0.01
C THR A 70 7.10 -4.93 1.19
N LEU A 71 6.48 -4.72 2.36
CA LEU A 71 6.51 -5.64 3.48
C LEU A 71 5.25 -6.52 3.43
N VAL A 72 5.41 -7.81 3.70
CA VAL A 72 4.31 -8.78 3.74
C VAL A 72 4.15 -9.35 5.15
N ALA A 73 2.90 -9.56 5.55
CA ALA A 73 2.55 -10.35 6.73
C ALA A 73 2.22 -11.77 6.28
N MET A 74 2.91 -12.74 6.85
CA MET A 74 2.78 -14.15 6.52
C MET A 74 2.21 -14.93 7.71
N ASP A 75 1.23 -15.78 7.45
CA ASP A 75 0.75 -16.83 8.33
C ASP A 75 1.19 -18.16 7.72
N ASP A 76 2.29 -18.72 8.23
CA ASP A 76 3.05 -19.78 7.59
C ASP A 76 3.40 -19.39 6.12
N ASP A 77 2.89 -20.13 5.14
CA ASP A 77 3.12 -19.87 3.71
C ASP A 77 2.07 -18.94 3.07
N LYS A 78 1.05 -18.51 3.83
CA LYS A 78 -0.03 -17.66 3.32
C LYS A 78 0.29 -16.18 3.53
N LEU A 79 0.25 -15.41 2.44
CA LEU A 79 0.34 -13.95 2.49
C LEU A 79 -1.03 -13.39 2.93
N VAL A 80 -1.06 -12.70 4.08
CA VAL A 80 -2.30 -12.23 4.73
C VAL A 80 -2.39 -10.72 4.89
N GLY A 81 -1.34 -9.99 4.53
CA GLY A 81 -1.34 -8.53 4.58
C GLY A 81 -0.11 -7.93 3.94
N ILE A 82 -0.21 -6.66 3.56
CA ILE A 82 0.87 -5.89 2.93
C ILE A 82 0.97 -4.49 3.52
N ALA A 83 2.19 -3.91 3.43
CA ALA A 83 2.46 -2.49 3.52
C ALA A 83 3.41 -2.11 2.38
N VAL A 84 2.95 -1.33 1.41
CA VAL A 84 3.75 -0.80 0.31
C VAL A 84 4.24 0.58 0.71
N SER A 85 5.56 0.80 0.69
CA SER A 85 6.14 2.08 1.11
C SER A 85 7.44 2.38 0.37
N TYR A 86 7.62 3.61 -0.08
CA TYR A 86 8.79 4.05 -0.82
C TYR A 86 9.24 5.45 -0.37
N ASP A 87 10.50 5.80 -0.65
CA ASP A 87 11.05 7.13 -0.40
C ASP A 87 10.28 8.17 -1.24
N GLY A 88 9.58 9.08 -0.57
CA GLY A 88 8.78 10.14 -1.21
C GLY A 88 9.59 11.03 -2.15
N GLY A 89 10.88 11.22 -1.87
CA GLY A 89 11.79 11.92 -2.76
C GLY A 89 12.03 11.24 -4.12
N ARG A 90 11.65 9.97 -4.26
CA ARG A 90 11.73 9.20 -5.50
C ARG A 90 10.42 9.07 -6.25
N LEU A 91 9.35 9.72 -5.78
CA LEU A 91 8.00 9.61 -6.35
C LEU A 91 7.98 9.68 -7.87
N HIS A 92 8.47 10.77 -8.45
CA HIS A 92 8.41 10.99 -9.91
C HIS A 92 9.16 9.93 -10.70
N ALA A 93 10.33 9.48 -10.23
CA ALA A 93 11.10 8.43 -10.88
C ALA A 93 10.38 7.07 -10.85
N LEU A 94 9.76 6.73 -9.72
CA LEU A 94 9.06 5.46 -9.54
C LEU A 94 7.69 5.43 -10.24
N ARG A 95 6.98 6.57 -10.25
CA ARG A 95 5.66 6.72 -10.88
C ARG A 95 5.70 6.57 -12.41
N GLN A 96 6.84 6.84 -13.05
CA GLN A 96 6.98 6.68 -14.49
C GLN A 96 6.59 5.27 -14.97
N ALA A 97 6.93 4.24 -14.20
CA ALA A 97 6.56 2.87 -14.51
C ALA A 97 5.03 2.68 -14.53
N PHE A 98 4.32 3.28 -13.56
CA PHE A 98 2.86 3.25 -13.50
C PHE A 98 2.24 4.02 -14.68
N VAL A 99 2.68 5.25 -14.94
CA VAL A 99 2.13 6.09 -16.03
C VAL A 99 2.27 5.38 -17.38
N GLN A 100 3.44 4.79 -17.64
CA GLN A 100 3.66 4.03 -18.87
C GLN A 100 2.76 2.79 -18.94
N ALA A 101 2.72 1.99 -17.88
CA ALA A 101 1.90 0.77 -17.84
C ALA A 101 0.40 1.08 -17.96
N ALA A 102 -0.08 2.13 -17.30
CA ALA A 102 -1.48 2.54 -17.39
C ALA A 102 -1.89 2.91 -18.82
N LYS A 103 -1.05 3.64 -19.52
CA LYS A 103 -1.29 3.99 -20.93
C LYS A 103 -1.31 2.76 -21.84
N GLU A 104 -0.43 1.81 -21.61
CA GLU A 104 -0.28 0.60 -22.43
C GLU A 104 -1.32 -0.48 -22.11
N CYS A 105 -1.67 -0.70 -20.84
CA CYS A 105 -2.47 -1.83 -20.38
C CYS A 105 -3.94 -1.48 -20.10
N ILE A 106 -4.23 -0.23 -19.69
CA ILE A 106 -5.58 0.22 -19.33
C ILE A 106 -6.02 1.50 -20.07
N GLY A 107 -5.26 1.89 -21.10
CA GLY A 107 -5.61 2.90 -22.10
C GLY A 107 -5.60 4.36 -21.63
N LYS A 108 -5.28 4.65 -20.37
CA LYS A 108 -5.44 5.98 -19.76
C LYS A 108 -4.12 6.64 -19.42
N ASP A 109 -3.98 7.92 -19.81
CA ASP A 109 -2.81 8.73 -19.48
C ASP A 109 -2.98 9.35 -18.09
N HIS A 110 -2.09 8.98 -17.17
CA HIS A 110 -2.02 9.46 -15.79
C HIS A 110 -0.82 10.37 -15.53
N SER A 111 -0.22 10.96 -16.57
CA SER A 111 0.97 11.84 -16.44
C SER A 111 0.70 13.13 -15.64
N GLY A 112 -0.56 13.54 -15.51
CA GLY A 112 -0.97 14.72 -14.75
C GLY A 112 -1.49 14.44 -13.34
N MET A 113 -1.16 13.28 -12.75
CA MET A 113 -1.58 12.96 -11.38
C MET A 113 -0.97 13.91 -10.35
N ASP A 114 -1.76 14.22 -9.31
CA ASP A 114 -1.29 14.95 -8.13
C ASP A 114 -0.16 14.19 -7.40
N ASP A 115 0.71 14.92 -6.72
CA ASP A 115 1.73 14.31 -5.88
C ASP A 115 1.12 13.91 -4.52
N GLU A 116 1.24 12.62 -4.18
CA GLU A 116 0.77 12.07 -2.91
C GLU A 116 1.77 12.20 -1.77
N THR A 117 3.03 12.52 -2.07
CA THR A 117 4.13 12.54 -1.09
C THR A 117 5.24 13.51 -1.51
N GLN A 118 6.23 13.68 -0.64
CA GLN A 118 7.35 14.58 -0.81
C GLN A 118 8.66 13.98 -0.27
N ALA A 119 9.78 14.59 -0.59
CA ALA A 119 11.07 14.21 -0.01
C ALA A 119 11.08 14.40 1.51
N GLY A 120 11.77 13.49 2.22
CA GLY A 120 11.92 13.54 3.67
C GLY A 120 10.97 12.60 4.42
N GLU A 121 10.19 11.78 3.72
CA GLU A 121 9.35 10.75 4.35
C GLU A 121 9.44 9.42 3.59
N LEU A 122 9.32 8.31 4.32
CA LEU A 122 8.95 7.03 3.74
C LEU A 122 7.43 7.03 3.56
N TYR A 123 6.97 7.17 2.33
CA TYR A 123 5.53 7.24 2.06
C TYR A 123 4.91 5.84 2.11
N LEU A 124 3.92 5.66 2.99
CA LEU A 124 3.08 4.46 3.04
C LEU A 124 1.92 4.64 2.07
N ASP A 125 2.04 4.00 0.90
CA ASP A 125 1.07 4.06 -0.19
C ASP A 125 -0.14 3.16 0.06
N SER A 126 0.10 1.89 0.39
CA SER A 126 -0.95 0.90 0.57
C SER A 126 -0.76 0.07 1.83
N LEU A 127 -1.84 -0.12 2.58
CA LEU A 127 -1.91 -1.01 3.74
C LEU A 127 -3.18 -1.85 3.63
N ALA A 128 -3.04 -3.15 3.45
CA ALA A 128 -4.17 -4.06 3.34
C ALA A 128 -3.96 -5.34 4.15
N ILE A 129 -5.05 -5.84 4.74
CA ILE A 129 -5.10 -7.11 5.46
C ILE A 129 -6.27 -7.91 4.92
N GLU A 130 -6.06 -9.20 4.68
CA GLU A 130 -7.12 -10.14 4.31
C GLU A 130 -8.30 -10.05 5.28
N PRO A 131 -9.55 -10.02 4.81
CA PRO A 131 -10.72 -9.82 5.65
C PRO A 131 -10.77 -10.71 6.88
N GLU A 132 -10.48 -12.00 6.72
CA GLU A 132 -10.49 -12.99 7.79
C GLU A 132 -9.37 -12.83 8.83
N TYR A 133 -8.32 -12.05 8.49
CA TYR A 133 -7.20 -11.75 9.38
C TYR A 133 -7.27 -10.37 10.03
N ARG A 134 -8.32 -9.59 9.74
CA ARG A 134 -8.50 -8.26 10.32
C ARG A 134 -8.74 -8.32 11.82
N ARG A 135 -8.50 -7.21 12.52
CA ARG A 135 -8.71 -7.03 13.98
C ARG A 135 -7.83 -7.90 14.86
N GLN A 136 -6.76 -8.48 14.32
CA GLN A 136 -5.79 -9.32 15.03
C GLN A 136 -4.44 -8.61 15.27
N GLY A 137 -4.36 -7.30 15.04
CA GLY A 137 -3.17 -6.49 15.27
C GLY A 137 -2.13 -6.53 14.16
N ILE A 138 -2.40 -7.20 13.02
CA ILE A 138 -1.45 -7.36 11.91
C ILE A 138 -1.08 -6.01 11.29
N ALA A 139 -2.08 -5.11 11.07
CA ALA A 139 -1.82 -3.78 10.55
C ALA A 139 -0.83 -3.00 11.44
N ARG A 140 -0.92 -3.12 12.77
CA ARG A 140 0.03 -2.48 13.69
C ARG A 140 1.43 -3.05 13.57
N GLN A 141 1.57 -4.36 13.35
CA GLN A 141 2.88 -4.99 13.14
C GLN A 141 3.51 -4.49 11.84
N LEU A 142 2.74 -4.42 10.75
CA LEU A 142 3.20 -3.86 9.47
C LEU A 142 3.61 -2.38 9.62
N LEU A 143 2.80 -1.55 10.29
CA LEU A 143 3.12 -0.14 10.53
C LEU A 143 4.39 0.04 11.36
N LYS A 144 4.59 -0.81 12.39
CA LYS A 144 5.82 -0.81 13.17
C LYS A 144 7.04 -1.17 12.30
N ALA A 145 6.93 -2.22 11.50
CA ALA A 145 7.99 -2.63 10.59
C ALA A 145 8.26 -1.57 9.51
N THR A 146 7.23 -0.85 9.05
CA THR A 146 7.40 0.29 8.11
C THR A 146 8.19 1.42 8.76
N LYS A 147 7.96 1.71 10.04
CA LYS A 147 8.76 2.69 10.80
C LYS A 147 10.22 2.26 10.91
N GLU A 148 10.47 1.00 11.27
CA GLU A 148 11.82 0.44 11.34
C GLU A 148 12.52 0.51 9.97
N LYS A 149 11.79 0.29 8.86
CA LYS A 149 12.28 0.45 7.49
C LYS A 149 12.68 1.92 7.22
N ALA A 150 11.87 2.90 7.62
CA ALA A 150 12.22 4.33 7.47
C ALA A 150 13.51 4.67 8.21
N GLU A 151 13.66 4.20 9.46
CA GLU A 151 14.86 4.39 10.26
C GLU A 151 16.12 3.79 9.59
N GLN A 152 16.00 2.56 9.05
CA GLN A 152 17.07 1.90 8.31
C GLN A 152 17.47 2.63 7.02
N MET A 153 16.51 3.30 6.38
CA MET A 153 16.75 4.11 5.18
C MET A 153 17.25 5.53 5.51
N GLY A 154 17.34 5.90 6.79
CA GLY A 154 17.74 7.25 7.22
C GLY A 154 16.68 8.32 6.95
N LEU A 155 15.41 7.91 6.77
CA LEU A 155 14.29 8.83 6.58
C LEU A 155 13.69 9.23 7.94
N PRO A 156 13.39 10.53 8.16
CA PRO A 156 13.00 11.04 9.47
C PRO A 156 11.61 10.60 9.95
N CYS A 157 10.72 10.20 9.03
CA CYS A 157 9.36 9.82 9.36
C CYS A 157 8.74 8.90 8.32
N VAL A 158 7.63 8.28 8.69
CA VAL A 158 6.69 7.62 7.77
C VAL A 158 5.53 8.58 7.51
N GLY A 159 5.28 8.92 6.23
CA GLY A 159 4.15 9.75 5.82
C GLY A 159 3.05 8.91 5.16
N LEU A 160 1.80 9.36 5.22
CA LEU A 160 0.68 8.80 4.47
C LEU A 160 -0.40 9.85 4.23
N LEU A 161 -1.22 9.61 3.21
CA LEU A 161 -2.48 10.30 3.02
C LEU A 161 -3.64 9.40 3.46
N VAL A 162 -4.56 9.92 4.26
CA VAL A 162 -5.81 9.24 4.62
C VAL A 162 -7.00 10.08 4.17
N ASP A 163 -7.96 9.44 3.49
CA ASP A 163 -9.21 10.08 3.09
C ASP A 163 -9.99 10.57 4.33
N LYS A 164 -10.52 11.80 4.29
CA LYS A 164 -11.33 12.38 5.38
C LYS A 164 -12.61 11.60 5.63
N GLY A 165 -13.04 10.78 4.69
CA GLY A 165 -14.17 9.85 4.82
C GLY A 165 -13.82 8.51 5.45
N ASN A 166 -12.56 8.28 5.88
CA ASN A 166 -12.11 6.99 6.44
C ASN A 166 -11.79 7.07 7.96
N PRO A 167 -12.81 7.16 8.83
CA PRO A 167 -12.60 7.26 10.29
C PRO A 167 -11.95 6.01 10.89
N ALA A 168 -12.11 4.84 10.26
CA ALA A 168 -11.47 3.61 10.72
C ALA A 168 -9.96 3.65 10.50
N GLY A 169 -9.51 4.14 9.35
CA GLY A 169 -8.09 4.39 9.05
C GLY A 169 -7.51 5.44 10.00
N GLU A 170 -8.16 6.58 10.17
CA GLU A 170 -7.72 7.62 11.09
C GLU A 170 -7.53 7.08 12.52
N LYS A 171 -8.48 6.28 13.02
CA LYS A 171 -8.39 5.66 14.35
C LYS A 171 -7.22 4.67 14.45
N LEU A 172 -6.98 3.87 13.39
CA LEU A 172 -5.85 2.96 13.34
C LEU A 172 -4.53 3.73 13.42
N TYR A 173 -4.33 4.71 12.55
CA TYR A 173 -3.09 5.49 12.47
C TYR A 173 -2.82 6.28 13.77
N ALA A 174 -3.83 6.95 14.30
CA ALA A 174 -3.71 7.62 15.61
C ALA A 174 -3.31 6.65 16.73
N SER A 175 -3.83 5.42 16.71
CA SER A 175 -3.53 4.39 17.73
C SER A 175 -2.10 3.85 17.67
N VAL A 176 -1.38 4.11 16.56
CA VAL A 176 0.04 3.74 16.36
C VAL A 176 0.96 4.93 16.63
N GLY A 177 0.41 6.14 16.67
CA GLY A 177 1.16 7.36 16.99
C GLY A 177 1.29 8.34 15.81
N PHE A 178 0.65 8.08 14.69
CA PHE A 178 0.59 9.06 13.60
C PHE A 178 -0.07 10.35 14.05
N ARG A 179 0.47 11.46 13.59
CA ARG A 179 0.00 12.83 13.91
C ARG A 179 -0.38 13.56 12.65
N TYR A 180 -1.43 14.35 12.72
CA TYR A 180 -1.87 15.23 11.64
C TYR A 180 -0.83 16.32 11.39
N VAL A 181 -0.53 16.57 10.13
CA VAL A 181 0.36 17.63 9.67
C VAL A 181 -0.45 18.73 8.97
N ASN A 182 -1.14 18.39 7.90
CA ASN A 182 -1.93 19.34 7.10
C ASN A 182 -3.03 18.60 6.30
N ASP A 183 -3.96 19.39 5.79
CA ASP A 183 -4.89 18.95 4.76
C ASP A 183 -4.18 18.85 3.41
N SER A 184 -4.59 17.87 2.62
CA SER A 184 -4.11 17.62 1.28
C SER A 184 -5.28 17.24 0.36
N SER A 185 -4.99 17.03 -0.91
CA SER A 185 -5.92 16.44 -1.87
C SER A 185 -5.16 15.48 -2.76
N TRP A 186 -5.82 14.42 -3.19
CA TRP A 186 -5.29 13.50 -4.18
C TRP A 186 -6.42 12.86 -4.97
N GLY A 187 -6.31 12.83 -6.29
CA GLY A 187 -7.33 12.26 -7.16
C GLY A 187 -8.72 12.88 -6.98
N GLY A 188 -8.81 14.18 -6.60
CA GLY A 188 -10.07 14.86 -6.34
C GLY A 188 -10.68 14.62 -4.96
N HIS A 189 -10.05 13.81 -4.11
CA HIS A 189 -10.47 13.53 -2.73
C HIS A 189 -9.76 14.43 -1.73
N LEU A 190 -10.50 14.83 -0.67
CA LEU A 190 -9.92 15.55 0.46
C LEU A 190 -9.21 14.56 1.39
N MET A 191 -7.93 14.78 1.60
CA MET A 191 -7.06 13.91 2.37
C MET A 191 -6.53 14.63 3.61
N LYS A 192 -6.05 13.88 4.58
CA LYS A 192 -5.19 14.34 5.67
C LYS A 192 -3.81 13.73 5.49
N HIS A 193 -2.77 14.54 5.52
CA HIS A 193 -1.40 14.09 5.62
C HIS A 193 -1.08 13.81 7.08
N LEU A 194 -0.67 12.59 7.37
CA LEU A 194 -0.27 12.12 8.71
C LEU A 194 1.18 11.65 8.67
N VAL A 195 1.91 11.84 9.78
CA VAL A 195 3.29 11.36 9.96
C VAL A 195 3.47 10.62 11.28
N LEU A 196 4.38 9.62 11.27
CA LEU A 196 4.79 8.81 12.42
C LEU A 196 6.28 8.95 12.68
#